data_04a01ff1d54c8768d6edddce4105bfcf
#
_entry.id   04a01ff1d54c8768d6edddce4105bfcf
#
_cell.length_a   1.000
_cell.length_b   1.000
_cell.length_c   1.000
_cell.angle_alpha   90.00
_cell.angle_beta   90.00
_cell.angle_gamma   90.00
#
_symmetry.space_group_name_H-M   'P 1'
#
loop_
_entity.id
_entity.type
_entity.pdbx_description
1 polymer ?
#
loop_
_entity_poly.entity_id
_entity_poly.type
_entity_poly.pdbx_seq_one_letter_code
_entity_poly.pdbx_strand_id
1 'polypeptide(L)'
;MKIKAYKLIFLVLIFLSICQKASAQESALFEQSNLIPWSIVGFDIKERSPEQRLAMLARLGFKQYAYGNRPKHIPSMKHEWQLAKEMGIDIKAVWLYINLAKDKPGSLREQTEIVFENLAAVNLHTQIWVGFDPKYFQNLSNEQALDEAVAMVSYLAKRAKLVGSKIALYNHGGWFGKPKNQLQIIKALPKEDIGVVFNFHHAHDSLKEYQANIKMLMPYLWCVNLNGMKADGPKIITIGQGDLEHNMIQTLLDLNYQGPFGLLGHVKGGDPEIILQQNLDGLRHLFPDN
;
A
#
# COMPACT_ATOMS: atom_id res chain seq x y z
N MET A 1 3.35 17.59 53.13
CA MET A 1 4.17 18.06 52.00
C MET A 1 4.81 16.90 51.18
N LYS A 2 5.42 15.90 51.84
CA LYS A 2 6.11 14.78 51.16
C LYS A 2 5.21 13.93 50.19
N ILE A 3 3.95 13.66 50.53
CA ILE A 3 3.04 12.82 49.71
C ILE A 3 2.67 13.48 48.37
N LYS A 4 2.60 14.83 48.32
CA LYS A 4 2.33 15.56 47.05
C LYS A 4 3.51 15.51 46.08
N ALA A 5 4.75 15.51 46.62
CA ALA A 5 5.95 15.40 45.81
C ALA A 5 6.09 14.02 45.14
N TYR A 6 5.82 12.93 45.87
CA TYR A 6 5.84 11.57 45.27
C TYR A 6 4.82 11.35 44.19
N LYS A 7 3.59 11.90 44.34
CA LYS A 7 2.58 11.84 43.29
C LYS A 7 2.98 12.60 42.01
N LEU A 8 3.64 13.75 42.19
CA LEU A 8 4.12 14.54 41.06
C LEU A 8 5.27 13.84 40.33
N ILE A 9 6.23 13.27 41.05
CA ILE A 9 7.34 12.49 40.50
C ILE A 9 6.80 11.27 39.74
N PHE A 10 5.86 10.55 40.31
CA PHE A 10 5.25 9.38 39.66
C PHE A 10 4.50 9.76 38.37
N LEU A 11 3.76 10.87 38.34
CA LEU A 11 3.10 11.39 37.13
C LEU A 11 4.11 11.80 36.05
N VAL A 12 5.22 12.44 36.43
CA VAL A 12 6.31 12.83 35.51
C VAL A 12 6.97 11.59 34.91
N LEU A 13 7.24 10.55 35.72
CA LEU A 13 7.84 9.29 35.23
C LEU A 13 6.89 8.53 34.29
N ILE A 14 5.59 8.51 34.57
CA ILE A 14 4.60 7.93 33.65
C ILE A 14 4.57 8.72 32.34
N PHE A 15 4.54 10.05 32.40
CA PHE A 15 4.51 10.91 31.21
C PHE A 15 5.79 10.71 30.36
N LEU A 16 6.97 10.69 30.98
CA LEU A 16 8.23 10.41 30.30
C LEU A 16 8.24 9.02 29.65
N SER A 17 7.72 8.00 30.33
CA SER A 17 7.63 6.65 29.80
C SER A 17 6.65 6.52 28.63
N ILE A 18 5.57 7.31 28.62
CA ILE A 18 4.61 7.38 27.50
C ILE A 18 5.25 8.09 26.32
N CYS A 19 5.93 9.23 26.52
CA CYS A 19 6.63 9.95 25.46
C CYS A 19 7.76 9.11 24.84
N GLN A 20 8.53 8.37 25.64
CA GLN A 20 9.57 7.47 25.12
C GLN A 20 9.00 6.31 24.29
N LYS A 21 7.87 5.73 24.73
CA LYS A 21 7.18 4.69 23.95
C LYS A 21 6.62 5.23 22.63
N ALA A 22 6.05 6.42 22.62
CA ALA A 22 5.54 7.05 21.41
C ALA A 22 6.67 7.32 20.40
N SER A 23 7.78 7.92 20.85
CA SER A 23 8.96 8.16 20.01
C SER A 23 9.58 6.87 19.45
N ALA A 24 9.75 5.84 20.29
CA ALA A 24 10.28 4.55 19.83
C ALA A 24 9.34 3.85 18.83
N GLN A 25 8.04 4.06 18.95
CA GLN A 25 7.03 3.50 18.05
C GLN A 25 6.98 4.25 16.71
N GLU A 26 7.14 5.57 16.72
CA GLU A 26 7.27 6.37 15.50
C GLU A 26 8.52 6.00 14.72
N SER A 27 9.67 5.87 15.40
CA SER A 27 10.92 5.40 14.82
C SER A 27 10.76 4.06 14.09
N ALA A 28 10.04 3.10 14.69
CA ALA A 28 9.79 1.79 14.07
C ALA A 28 8.98 1.86 12.76
N LEU A 29 8.18 2.89 12.53
CA LEU A 29 7.40 3.03 11.29
C LEU A 29 8.29 3.30 10.08
N PHE A 30 9.40 4.01 10.27
CA PHE A 30 10.35 4.35 9.20
C PHE A 30 11.52 3.38 9.10
N GLU A 31 11.58 2.38 9.98
CA GLU A 31 12.53 1.28 9.86
C GLU A 31 12.37 0.58 8.50
N GLN A 32 13.48 0.28 7.86
CA GLN A 32 13.48 -0.33 6.53
C GLN A 32 12.73 -1.66 6.47
N SER A 33 12.66 -2.38 7.59
CA SER A 33 11.86 -3.60 7.76
C SER A 33 10.35 -3.35 7.67
N ASN A 34 9.89 -2.10 7.86
CA ASN A 34 8.48 -1.69 7.74
C ASN A 34 8.17 -1.01 6.40
N LEU A 35 9.18 -0.78 5.56
CA LEU A 35 9.03 -0.13 4.26
C LEU A 35 8.88 -1.17 3.14
N ILE A 36 7.90 -0.97 2.26
CA ILE A 36 7.55 -1.89 1.18
C ILE A 36 7.81 -1.21 -0.18
N PRO A 37 8.90 -1.51 -0.91
CA PRO A 37 9.06 -1.06 -2.29
C PRO A 37 7.86 -1.44 -3.16
N TRP A 38 7.29 -0.44 -3.86
CA TRP A 38 6.10 -0.59 -4.69
C TRP A 38 6.32 -0.01 -6.09
N SER A 39 5.63 -0.56 -7.08
CA SER A 39 5.73 -0.14 -8.50
C SER A 39 7.14 -0.27 -9.11
N ILE A 40 7.90 -1.27 -8.68
CA ILE A 40 9.27 -1.54 -9.13
C ILE A 40 9.36 -2.59 -10.24
N VAL A 41 8.26 -3.31 -10.53
CA VAL A 41 8.21 -4.34 -11.59
C VAL A 41 7.73 -3.74 -12.91
N GLY A 42 6.55 -3.15 -12.88
CA GLY A 42 5.88 -2.66 -14.09
C GLY A 42 6.44 -1.35 -14.67
N PHE A 43 7.32 -0.66 -13.94
CA PHE A 43 7.84 0.66 -14.28
C PHE A 43 9.37 0.74 -14.30
N ASP A 44 10.05 -0.39 -14.25
CA ASP A 44 11.51 -0.44 -14.31
C ASP A 44 12.01 -0.12 -15.72
N ILE A 45 12.67 1.03 -15.88
CA ILE A 45 13.24 1.42 -17.19
C ILE A 45 14.35 0.48 -17.64
N LYS A 46 15.04 -0.18 -16.70
CA LYS A 46 16.08 -1.17 -17.02
C LYS A 46 15.52 -2.55 -17.32
N GLU A 47 14.20 -2.74 -17.20
CA GLU A 47 13.53 -4.01 -17.45
C GLU A 47 14.23 -5.21 -16.77
N ARG A 48 14.65 -5.03 -15.50
CA ARG A 48 15.39 -6.04 -14.75
C ARG A 48 14.67 -7.39 -14.73
N SER A 49 15.45 -8.45 -14.91
CA SER A 49 14.97 -9.82 -14.66
C SER A 49 14.57 -10.00 -13.18
N PRO A 50 13.85 -11.09 -12.84
CA PRO A 50 13.60 -11.45 -11.44
C PRO A 50 14.85 -11.42 -10.56
N GLU A 51 15.94 -12.06 -10.99
CA GLU A 51 17.22 -12.14 -10.28
C GLU A 51 17.83 -10.75 -10.06
N GLN A 52 17.85 -9.95 -11.11
CA GLN A 52 18.39 -8.58 -11.05
C GLN A 52 17.58 -7.69 -10.13
N ARG A 53 16.26 -7.84 -10.12
CA ARG A 53 15.36 -7.06 -9.27
C ARG A 53 15.52 -7.44 -7.80
N LEU A 54 15.55 -8.73 -7.48
CA LEU A 54 15.76 -9.19 -6.13
C LEU A 54 17.17 -8.83 -5.60
N ALA A 55 18.19 -8.92 -6.47
CA ALA A 55 19.53 -8.44 -6.12
C ALA A 55 19.57 -6.91 -5.88
N MET A 56 18.81 -6.12 -6.64
CA MET A 56 18.62 -4.69 -6.38
C MET A 56 18.00 -4.43 -5.02
N LEU A 57 16.91 -5.12 -4.67
CA LEU A 57 16.27 -4.98 -3.37
C LEU A 57 17.23 -5.34 -2.22
N ALA A 58 18.00 -6.42 -2.37
CA ALA A 58 18.99 -6.84 -1.39
C ALA A 58 20.12 -5.81 -1.22
N ARG A 59 20.64 -5.22 -2.31
CA ARG A 59 21.66 -4.14 -2.24
C ARG A 59 21.14 -2.90 -1.51
N LEU A 60 19.86 -2.55 -1.72
CA LEU A 60 19.22 -1.46 -1.01
C LEU A 60 18.85 -1.80 0.43
N GLY A 61 19.06 -3.06 0.87
CA GLY A 61 18.76 -3.54 2.22
C GLY A 61 17.29 -3.89 2.46
N PHE A 62 16.45 -3.95 1.43
CA PHE A 62 15.06 -4.38 1.56
C PHE A 62 14.96 -5.91 1.65
N LYS A 63 14.13 -6.37 2.58
CA LYS A 63 13.77 -7.77 2.74
C LYS A 63 12.31 -8.06 2.39
N GLN A 64 11.65 -7.10 1.76
CA GLN A 64 10.25 -7.21 1.37
C GLN A 64 9.92 -6.25 0.22
N TYR A 65 8.85 -6.54 -0.53
CA TYR A 65 8.32 -5.65 -1.57
C TYR A 65 6.88 -6.00 -1.92
N ALA A 66 6.21 -5.12 -2.68
CA ALA A 66 4.93 -5.40 -3.32
C ALA A 66 5.13 -5.64 -4.82
N TYR A 67 4.59 -6.75 -5.31
CA TYR A 67 4.72 -7.17 -6.70
C TYR A 67 3.65 -6.55 -7.60
N GLY A 68 4.03 -5.66 -8.48
CA GLY A 68 3.14 -4.99 -9.43
C GLY A 68 3.40 -5.41 -10.87
N ASN A 69 2.65 -6.37 -11.38
CA ASN A 69 2.87 -6.91 -12.73
C ASN A 69 2.27 -6.04 -13.86
N ARG A 70 2.73 -6.35 -15.07
CA ARG A 70 2.10 -6.06 -16.35
C ARG A 70 2.02 -7.38 -17.14
N PRO A 71 1.24 -7.49 -18.22
CA PRO A 71 1.13 -8.75 -18.97
C PRO A 71 2.47 -9.42 -19.31
N LYS A 72 3.48 -8.63 -19.67
CA LYS A 72 4.83 -9.14 -19.99
C LYS A 72 5.56 -9.84 -18.82
N HIS A 73 5.14 -9.60 -17.57
CA HIS A 73 5.77 -10.19 -16.38
C HIS A 73 5.09 -11.49 -15.92
N ILE A 74 3.90 -11.80 -16.47
CA ILE A 74 3.16 -13.01 -16.09
C ILE A 74 3.98 -14.29 -16.27
N PRO A 75 4.71 -14.48 -17.39
CA PRO A 75 5.49 -15.70 -17.59
C PRO A 75 6.60 -15.93 -16.54
N SER A 76 7.18 -14.86 -16.01
CA SER A 76 8.24 -14.95 -14.99
C SER A 76 7.74 -14.81 -13.56
N MET A 77 6.46 -14.50 -13.34
CA MET A 77 5.86 -14.23 -12.03
C MET A 77 6.11 -15.34 -11.01
N LYS A 78 5.77 -16.57 -11.38
CA LYS A 78 5.94 -17.74 -10.51
C LYS A 78 7.41 -17.93 -10.12
N HIS A 79 8.31 -17.83 -11.08
CA HIS A 79 9.75 -17.94 -10.86
C HIS A 79 10.26 -16.87 -9.90
N GLU A 80 9.88 -15.59 -10.12
CA GLU A 80 10.28 -14.50 -9.22
C GLU A 80 9.81 -14.72 -7.79
N TRP A 81 8.57 -15.21 -7.61
CA TRP A 81 8.04 -15.45 -6.27
C TRP A 81 8.73 -16.63 -5.55
N GLN A 82 9.12 -17.68 -6.29
CA GLN A 82 9.93 -18.77 -5.75
C GLN A 82 11.33 -18.27 -5.34
N LEU A 83 11.99 -17.54 -6.22
CA LEU A 83 13.31 -16.98 -5.98
C LEU A 83 13.31 -15.98 -4.80
N ALA A 84 12.29 -15.12 -4.68
CA ALA A 84 12.15 -14.23 -3.55
C ALA A 84 12.10 -15.00 -2.22
N LYS A 85 11.31 -16.08 -2.17
CA LYS A 85 11.24 -16.98 -1.01
C LYS A 85 12.59 -17.62 -0.66
N GLU A 86 13.33 -18.09 -1.67
CA GLU A 86 14.66 -18.68 -1.51
C GLU A 86 15.69 -17.66 -0.99
N MET A 87 15.56 -16.39 -1.42
CA MET A 87 16.42 -15.29 -0.98
C MET A 87 15.97 -14.66 0.35
N GLY A 88 14.89 -15.13 0.98
CA GLY A 88 14.35 -14.57 2.21
C GLY A 88 13.79 -13.15 2.02
N ILE A 89 13.28 -12.83 0.82
CA ILE A 89 12.61 -11.58 0.50
C ILE A 89 11.11 -11.80 0.48
N ASP A 90 10.37 -11.19 1.39
CA ASP A 90 8.93 -11.33 1.53
C ASP A 90 8.17 -10.54 0.45
N ILE A 91 7.18 -11.17 -0.15
CA ILE A 91 6.21 -10.50 -1.01
C ILE A 91 5.00 -10.11 -0.18
N LYS A 92 4.98 -8.86 0.28
CA LYS A 92 3.92 -8.35 1.18
C LYS A 92 2.59 -8.12 0.49
N ALA A 93 2.63 -7.89 -0.83
CA ALA A 93 1.43 -7.74 -1.63
C ALA A 93 1.66 -8.10 -3.08
N VAL A 94 0.57 -8.48 -3.76
CA VAL A 94 0.53 -8.61 -5.22
C VAL A 94 -0.58 -7.73 -5.79
N TRP A 95 -0.29 -7.06 -6.91
CA TRP A 95 -1.27 -6.24 -7.61
C TRP A 95 -2.22 -7.09 -8.44
N LEU A 96 -3.51 -6.83 -8.31
CA LEU A 96 -4.55 -7.43 -9.12
C LEU A 96 -5.43 -6.34 -9.76
N TYR A 97 -5.36 -6.22 -11.08
CA TYR A 97 -6.18 -5.26 -11.83
C TYR A 97 -7.40 -5.94 -12.43
N ILE A 98 -8.57 -5.50 -12.05
CA ILE A 98 -9.86 -6.03 -12.46
C ILE A 98 -10.49 -5.13 -13.51
N ASN A 99 -10.91 -5.72 -14.62
CA ASN A 99 -11.73 -5.07 -15.63
C ASN A 99 -13.11 -5.71 -15.62
N LEU A 100 -14.08 -5.06 -14.99
CA LEU A 100 -15.45 -5.57 -14.83
C LEU A 100 -16.23 -5.78 -16.15
N ALA A 101 -15.72 -5.27 -17.27
CA ALA A 101 -16.26 -5.63 -18.58
C ALA A 101 -15.86 -7.04 -19.03
N LYS A 102 -14.75 -7.57 -18.48
CA LYS A 102 -14.14 -8.84 -18.86
C LYS A 102 -14.01 -9.84 -17.71
N ASP A 103 -13.80 -9.34 -16.48
CA ASP A 103 -13.73 -10.14 -15.25
C ASP A 103 -15.10 -10.13 -14.58
N LYS A 104 -15.70 -11.29 -14.36
CA LYS A 104 -16.99 -11.44 -13.67
C LYS A 104 -16.86 -12.41 -12.50
N PRO A 105 -17.68 -12.30 -11.45
CA PRO A 105 -17.77 -13.35 -10.45
C PRO A 105 -18.00 -14.72 -11.11
N GLY A 106 -17.09 -15.68 -10.84
CA GLY A 106 -17.13 -17.01 -11.45
C GLY A 106 -16.45 -17.15 -12.81
N SER A 107 -15.99 -16.04 -13.44
CA SER A 107 -15.31 -16.08 -14.75
C SER A 107 -14.31 -14.94 -14.86
N LEU A 108 -13.07 -15.18 -14.43
CA LEU A 108 -11.97 -14.22 -14.55
C LEU A 108 -11.21 -14.44 -15.86
N ARG A 109 -10.57 -13.38 -16.36
CA ARG A 109 -9.63 -13.52 -17.48
C ARG A 109 -8.44 -14.39 -17.07
N GLU A 110 -7.84 -15.08 -18.05
CA GLU A 110 -6.66 -15.89 -17.86
C GLU A 110 -5.56 -15.16 -17.05
N GLN A 111 -5.25 -13.92 -17.40
CA GLN A 111 -4.27 -13.11 -16.69
C GLN A 111 -4.60 -12.86 -15.22
N THR A 112 -5.88 -12.83 -14.86
CA THR A 112 -6.36 -12.68 -13.49
C THR A 112 -6.33 -14.01 -12.76
N GLU A 113 -6.72 -15.10 -13.44
CA GLU A 113 -6.65 -16.48 -12.89
C GLU A 113 -5.22 -16.89 -12.57
N ILE A 114 -4.26 -16.64 -13.46
CA ILE A 114 -2.84 -16.98 -13.27
C ILE A 114 -2.26 -16.41 -11.97
N VAL A 115 -2.74 -15.25 -11.50
CA VAL A 115 -2.30 -14.69 -10.20
C VAL A 115 -2.69 -15.64 -9.06
N PHE A 116 -3.95 -16.11 -9.03
CA PHE A 116 -4.41 -17.06 -8.00
C PHE A 116 -3.75 -18.43 -8.11
N GLU A 117 -3.56 -18.92 -9.33
CA GLU A 117 -2.86 -20.18 -9.60
C GLU A 117 -1.41 -20.12 -9.09
N ASN A 118 -0.70 -19.03 -9.36
CA ASN A 118 0.67 -18.83 -8.90
C ASN A 118 0.75 -18.68 -7.39
N LEU A 119 -0.19 -17.94 -6.74
CA LEU A 119 -0.26 -17.85 -5.28
C LEU A 119 -0.37 -19.26 -4.64
N ALA A 120 -1.27 -20.09 -5.18
CA ALA A 120 -1.42 -21.47 -4.72
C ALA A 120 -0.17 -22.31 -4.99
N ALA A 121 0.40 -22.21 -6.22
CA ALA A 121 1.52 -23.04 -6.65
C ALA A 121 2.81 -22.81 -5.86
N VAL A 122 3.06 -21.56 -5.41
CA VAL A 122 4.24 -21.22 -4.60
C VAL A 122 3.94 -21.18 -3.09
N ASN A 123 2.69 -21.44 -2.71
CA ASN A 123 2.21 -21.31 -1.33
C ASN A 123 2.57 -19.94 -0.75
N LEU A 124 2.19 -18.88 -1.48
CA LEU A 124 2.43 -17.49 -1.08
C LEU A 124 1.19 -16.90 -0.43
N HIS A 125 1.28 -16.64 0.86
CA HIS A 125 0.22 -16.03 1.67
C HIS A 125 0.52 -14.53 1.82
N THR A 126 -0.25 -13.68 1.15
CA THR A 126 0.04 -12.25 1.05
C THR A 126 -1.22 -11.41 0.94
N GLN A 127 -1.08 -10.09 0.91
CA GLN A 127 -2.17 -9.20 0.52
C GLN A 127 -2.32 -9.19 -1.01
N ILE A 128 -3.56 -9.15 -1.49
CA ILE A 128 -3.87 -8.88 -2.89
C ILE A 128 -4.43 -7.46 -2.96
N TRP A 129 -3.64 -6.54 -3.54
CA TRP A 129 -4.05 -5.15 -3.73
C TRP A 129 -4.89 -5.03 -4.99
N VAL A 130 -6.18 -4.78 -4.82
CA VAL A 130 -7.16 -4.82 -5.90
C VAL A 130 -7.46 -3.42 -6.39
N GLY A 131 -7.22 -3.18 -7.68
CA GLY A 131 -7.68 -2.00 -8.40
C GLY A 131 -8.64 -2.38 -9.52
N PHE A 132 -9.59 -1.49 -9.82
CA PHE A 132 -10.56 -1.67 -10.89
C PHE A 132 -10.32 -0.69 -12.03
N ASP A 133 -10.71 -1.08 -13.25
CA ASP A 133 -10.73 -0.17 -14.39
C ASP A 133 -11.73 0.98 -14.11
N PRO A 134 -11.26 2.23 -13.96
CA PRO A 134 -12.14 3.34 -13.59
C PRO A 134 -13.19 3.66 -14.66
N LYS A 135 -12.95 3.30 -15.91
CA LYS A 135 -13.89 3.54 -17.02
C LYS A 135 -15.17 2.73 -16.89
N TYR A 136 -15.10 1.55 -16.27
CA TYR A 136 -16.27 0.70 -16.08
C TYR A 136 -17.40 1.40 -15.34
N PHE A 137 -17.05 2.22 -14.33
CA PHE A 137 -18.02 2.86 -13.44
C PHE A 137 -18.58 4.19 -13.95
N GLN A 138 -18.05 4.73 -15.06
CA GLN A 138 -18.34 6.11 -15.49
C GLN A 138 -19.82 6.35 -15.85
N ASN A 139 -20.50 5.31 -16.33
CA ASN A 139 -21.91 5.41 -16.79
C ASN A 139 -22.89 4.68 -15.86
N LEU A 140 -22.42 4.23 -14.68
CA LEU A 140 -23.28 3.58 -13.70
C LEU A 140 -23.80 4.58 -12.67
N SER A 141 -25.02 4.36 -12.16
CA SER A 141 -25.48 5.04 -10.97
C SER A 141 -24.61 4.63 -9.78
N ASN A 142 -24.63 5.39 -8.69
CA ASN A 142 -23.84 5.05 -7.49
C ASN A 142 -24.26 3.71 -6.89
N GLU A 143 -25.54 3.37 -6.94
CA GLU A 143 -26.10 2.09 -6.49
C GLU A 143 -25.61 0.92 -7.35
N GLN A 144 -25.75 1.04 -8.69
CA GLN A 144 -25.25 0.03 -9.64
C GLN A 144 -23.74 -0.20 -9.48
N ALA A 145 -22.97 0.88 -9.33
CA ALA A 145 -21.52 0.79 -9.13
C ALA A 145 -21.16 0.07 -7.81
N LEU A 146 -21.93 0.32 -6.75
CA LEU A 146 -21.74 -0.34 -5.45
C LEU A 146 -22.07 -1.84 -5.57
N ASP A 147 -23.19 -2.20 -6.16
CA ASP A 147 -23.61 -3.60 -6.32
C ASP A 147 -22.59 -4.41 -7.12
N GLU A 148 -22.13 -3.88 -8.26
CA GLU A 148 -21.10 -4.52 -9.10
C GLU A 148 -19.77 -4.68 -8.34
N ALA A 149 -19.35 -3.64 -7.62
CA ALA A 149 -18.11 -3.68 -6.85
C ALA A 149 -18.20 -4.67 -5.68
N VAL A 150 -19.31 -4.67 -4.94
CA VAL A 150 -19.56 -5.60 -3.81
C VAL A 150 -19.57 -7.05 -4.30
N ALA A 151 -20.26 -7.34 -5.40
CA ALA A 151 -20.31 -8.69 -5.96
C ALA A 151 -18.90 -9.20 -6.34
N MET A 152 -18.09 -8.37 -7.02
CA MET A 152 -16.74 -8.76 -7.42
C MET A 152 -15.80 -8.85 -6.22
N VAL A 153 -15.82 -7.90 -5.31
CA VAL A 153 -14.97 -7.90 -4.11
C VAL A 153 -15.28 -9.11 -3.22
N SER A 154 -16.56 -9.46 -3.03
CA SER A 154 -16.95 -10.68 -2.31
C SER A 154 -16.39 -11.94 -2.99
N TYR A 155 -16.49 -12.03 -4.31
CA TYR A 155 -15.93 -13.15 -5.06
C TYR A 155 -14.41 -13.25 -4.90
N LEU A 156 -13.70 -12.13 -5.07
CA LEU A 156 -12.24 -12.08 -4.93
C LEU A 156 -11.77 -12.39 -3.49
N ALA A 157 -12.50 -11.94 -2.47
CA ALA A 157 -12.20 -12.24 -1.08
C ALA A 157 -12.27 -13.76 -0.80
N LYS A 158 -13.30 -14.42 -1.33
CA LYS A 158 -13.43 -15.88 -1.23
C LYS A 158 -12.28 -16.59 -1.95
N ARG A 159 -11.91 -16.13 -3.16
CA ARG A 159 -10.77 -16.68 -3.92
C ARG A 159 -9.46 -16.50 -3.18
N ALA A 160 -9.21 -15.31 -2.63
CA ALA A 160 -8.02 -15.02 -1.83
C ALA A 160 -7.91 -15.92 -0.61
N LYS A 161 -9.01 -16.13 0.11
CA LYS A 161 -9.07 -17.01 1.27
C LYS A 161 -8.68 -18.45 0.94
N LEU A 162 -9.07 -18.98 -0.22
CA LEU A 162 -8.72 -20.33 -0.66
C LEU A 162 -7.20 -20.53 -0.85
N VAL A 163 -6.46 -19.45 -1.12
CA VAL A 163 -4.99 -19.46 -1.28
C VAL A 163 -4.28 -18.85 -0.06
N GLY A 164 -4.95 -18.73 1.10
CA GLY A 164 -4.38 -18.18 2.32
C GLY A 164 -4.04 -16.69 2.28
N SER A 165 -4.61 -15.96 1.32
CA SER A 165 -4.38 -14.53 1.10
C SER A 165 -5.60 -13.69 1.50
N LYS A 166 -5.43 -12.37 1.56
CA LYS A 166 -6.48 -11.39 1.88
C LYS A 166 -6.47 -10.29 0.83
N ILE A 167 -7.61 -9.61 0.65
CA ILE A 167 -7.69 -8.50 -0.30
C ILE A 167 -7.67 -7.14 0.40
N ALA A 168 -7.03 -6.17 -0.25
CA ALA A 168 -7.10 -4.77 0.14
C ALA A 168 -7.51 -3.92 -1.07
N LEU A 169 -8.45 -3.01 -0.85
CA LEU A 169 -8.95 -2.11 -1.89
C LEU A 169 -7.95 -0.98 -2.11
N TYR A 170 -7.49 -0.82 -3.34
CA TYR A 170 -6.50 0.19 -3.70
C TYR A 170 -7.21 1.42 -4.30
N ASN A 171 -6.85 2.63 -3.86
CA ASN A 171 -7.50 3.86 -4.30
C ASN A 171 -7.11 4.32 -5.73
N HIS A 172 -7.14 3.40 -6.70
CA HIS A 172 -6.71 3.60 -8.09
C HIS A 172 -7.73 4.38 -8.95
N GLY A 173 -8.10 5.59 -8.52
CA GLY A 173 -8.93 6.49 -9.31
C GLY A 173 -10.38 6.05 -9.58
N GLY A 174 -11.13 6.89 -10.26
CA GLY A 174 -12.52 6.65 -10.62
C GLY A 174 -13.45 6.50 -9.42
N TRP A 175 -14.62 5.89 -9.64
CA TRP A 175 -15.61 5.65 -8.58
C TRP A 175 -15.06 4.72 -7.48
N PHE A 176 -14.41 3.63 -7.87
CA PHE A 176 -13.89 2.62 -6.94
C PHE A 176 -12.76 3.15 -6.04
N GLY A 177 -11.91 4.04 -6.56
CA GLY A 177 -10.79 4.61 -5.81
C GLY A 177 -11.19 5.65 -4.76
N LYS A 178 -12.46 6.08 -4.72
CA LYS A 178 -12.92 7.06 -3.73
C LYS A 178 -13.02 6.42 -2.34
N PRO A 179 -12.41 7.00 -1.29
CA PRO A 179 -12.43 6.47 0.07
C PRO A 179 -13.83 6.14 0.60
N LYS A 180 -14.82 7.01 0.37
CA LYS A 180 -16.21 6.78 0.78
C LYS A 180 -16.80 5.53 0.14
N ASN A 181 -16.53 5.28 -1.14
CA ASN A 181 -17.04 4.13 -1.87
C ASN A 181 -16.38 2.84 -1.39
N GLN A 182 -15.06 2.86 -1.14
CA GLN A 182 -14.34 1.74 -0.55
C GLN A 182 -14.91 1.37 0.82
N LEU A 183 -15.20 2.36 1.67
CA LEU A 183 -15.84 2.11 2.95
C LEU A 183 -17.26 1.52 2.80
N GLN A 184 -18.04 1.97 1.80
CA GLN A 184 -19.36 1.38 1.52
C GLN A 184 -19.26 -0.10 1.14
N ILE A 185 -18.29 -0.46 0.27
CA ILE A 185 -18.02 -1.85 -0.11
C ILE A 185 -17.66 -2.69 1.13
N ILE A 186 -16.75 -2.22 1.97
CA ILE A 186 -16.33 -2.93 3.19
C ILE A 186 -17.52 -3.13 4.13
N LYS A 187 -18.34 -2.09 4.34
CA LYS A 187 -19.54 -2.17 5.20
C LYS A 187 -20.61 -3.13 4.65
N ALA A 188 -20.70 -3.29 3.33
CA ALA A 188 -21.59 -4.27 2.71
C ALA A 188 -21.07 -5.71 2.85
N LEU A 189 -19.81 -5.92 3.22
CA LEU A 189 -19.15 -7.22 3.36
C LEU A 189 -18.60 -7.45 4.79
N PRO A 190 -19.41 -7.33 5.84
CA PRO A 190 -18.94 -7.30 7.24
C PRO A 190 -18.33 -8.63 7.73
N LYS A 191 -18.49 -9.71 6.97
CA LYS A 191 -17.93 -11.04 7.28
C LYS A 191 -16.58 -11.29 6.62
N GLU A 192 -16.17 -10.40 5.72
CA GLU A 192 -14.90 -10.51 4.99
C GLU A 192 -13.85 -9.60 5.63
N ASP A 193 -12.63 -10.11 5.78
CA ASP A 193 -11.48 -9.35 6.26
C ASP A 193 -10.88 -8.58 5.08
N ILE A 194 -11.32 -7.34 4.87
CA ILE A 194 -10.97 -6.49 3.75
C ILE A 194 -10.29 -5.23 4.26
N GLY A 195 -9.08 -4.97 3.77
CA GLY A 195 -8.35 -3.73 4.05
C GLY A 195 -8.41 -2.70 2.93
N VAL A 196 -7.73 -1.59 3.16
CA VAL A 196 -7.51 -0.53 2.20
C VAL A 196 -6.02 -0.26 2.07
N VAL A 197 -5.57 -0.06 0.84
CA VAL A 197 -4.24 0.49 0.55
C VAL A 197 -4.44 1.88 -0.02
N PHE A 198 -3.91 2.86 0.69
CA PHE A 198 -4.02 4.25 0.29
C PHE A 198 -2.73 4.73 -0.35
N ASN A 199 -2.81 5.20 -1.59
CA ASN A 199 -1.65 5.73 -2.31
C ASN A 199 -1.78 7.25 -2.44
N PHE A 200 -0.75 7.96 -2.04
CA PHE A 200 -0.74 9.43 -2.00
C PHE A 200 -1.04 10.07 -3.35
N HIS A 201 -0.40 9.63 -4.44
CA HIS A 201 -0.57 10.30 -5.73
C HIS A 201 -1.98 10.15 -6.31
N HIS A 202 -2.76 9.15 -5.88
CA HIS A 202 -4.16 9.00 -6.28
C HIS A 202 -5.11 9.91 -5.47
N ALA A 203 -4.63 10.50 -4.38
CA ALA A 203 -5.38 11.47 -3.59
C ALA A 203 -5.16 12.92 -4.05
N HIS A 204 -4.27 13.17 -5.01
CA HIS A 204 -3.88 14.51 -5.45
C HIS A 204 -5.06 15.40 -5.86
N ASP A 205 -6.08 14.82 -6.51
CA ASP A 205 -7.27 15.56 -6.94
C ASP A 205 -8.27 15.84 -5.78
N SER A 206 -7.99 15.35 -4.56
CA SER A 206 -8.85 15.48 -3.36
C SER A 206 -8.07 15.82 -2.08
N LEU A 207 -7.00 16.59 -2.20
CA LEU A 207 -6.12 16.95 -1.08
C LEU A 207 -6.85 17.61 0.09
N LYS A 208 -7.85 18.47 -0.20
CA LYS A 208 -8.67 19.13 0.84
C LYS A 208 -9.43 18.14 1.73
N GLU A 209 -9.73 16.96 1.21
CA GLU A 209 -10.45 15.91 1.92
C GLU A 209 -9.52 14.89 2.57
N TYR A 210 -8.19 15.01 2.39
CA TYR A 210 -7.21 14.01 2.77
C TYR A 210 -7.34 13.59 4.24
N GLN A 211 -7.28 14.55 5.18
CA GLN A 211 -7.36 14.27 6.62
C GLN A 211 -8.66 13.56 7.01
N ALA A 212 -9.80 14.02 6.46
CA ALA A 212 -11.10 13.38 6.72
C ALA A 212 -11.16 11.96 6.16
N ASN A 213 -10.62 11.75 4.94
CA ASN A 213 -10.56 10.46 4.30
C ASN A 213 -9.67 9.47 5.07
N ILE A 214 -8.47 9.89 5.49
CA ILE A 214 -7.57 9.03 6.28
C ILE A 214 -8.21 8.68 7.63
N LYS A 215 -8.78 9.65 8.35
CA LYS A 215 -9.48 9.38 9.62
C LYS A 215 -10.60 8.36 9.46
N MET A 216 -11.37 8.47 8.39
CA MET A 216 -12.47 7.54 8.08
C MET A 216 -11.98 6.12 7.74
N LEU A 217 -10.85 6.02 7.03
CA LEU A 217 -10.29 4.74 6.59
C LEU A 217 -9.37 4.09 7.64
N MET A 218 -8.95 4.81 8.68
CA MET A 218 -7.95 4.36 9.64
C MET A 218 -8.15 2.91 10.15
N PRO A 219 -9.37 2.46 10.51
CA PRO A 219 -9.59 1.09 10.99
C PRO A 219 -9.33 0.01 9.92
N TYR A 220 -9.24 0.39 8.65
CA TYR A 220 -9.11 -0.50 7.49
C TYR A 220 -7.79 -0.31 6.75
N LEU A 221 -6.94 0.64 7.14
CA LEU A 221 -5.67 0.91 6.47
C LEU A 221 -4.65 -0.18 6.77
N TRP A 222 -4.30 -0.96 5.74
CA TRP A 222 -3.28 -2.00 5.82
C TRP A 222 -1.92 -1.57 5.27
N CYS A 223 -1.91 -0.57 4.38
CA CYS A 223 -0.69 0.04 3.87
C CYS A 223 -0.99 1.45 3.37
N VAL A 224 -0.01 2.35 3.48
CA VAL A 224 -0.06 3.66 2.84
C VAL A 224 1.17 3.81 1.95
N ASN A 225 0.95 3.97 0.65
CA ASN A 225 2.02 4.14 -0.33
C ASN A 225 2.39 5.61 -0.45
N LEU A 226 3.63 5.92 -0.12
CA LEU A 226 4.21 7.25 -0.06
C LEU A 226 4.89 7.64 -1.38
N ASN A 227 4.81 8.90 -1.73
CA ASN A 227 5.61 9.60 -2.72
C ASN A 227 5.60 11.09 -2.43
N GLY A 228 6.58 11.83 -2.93
CA GLY A 228 6.55 13.28 -2.92
C GLY A 228 5.55 13.82 -3.95
N MET A 229 4.94 14.98 -3.67
CA MET A 229 4.04 15.66 -4.59
C MET A 229 3.96 17.16 -4.31
N LYS A 230 3.57 17.92 -5.33
CA LYS A 230 3.29 19.37 -5.22
C LYS A 230 1.82 19.63 -5.39
N ALA A 231 1.28 20.61 -4.64
CA ALA A 231 -0.15 20.96 -4.67
C ALA A 231 -0.61 21.37 -6.07
N ASP A 232 0.15 22.24 -6.71
CA ASP A 232 -0.14 22.78 -8.05
C ASP A 232 0.85 22.29 -9.11
N GLY A 233 1.41 21.09 -8.93
CA GLY A 233 2.47 20.55 -9.78
C GLY A 233 2.41 19.03 -9.96
N PRO A 234 3.56 18.39 -10.17
CA PRO A 234 3.61 16.96 -10.36
C PRO A 234 3.14 16.22 -9.11
N LYS A 235 2.30 15.21 -9.33
CA LYS A 235 1.76 14.35 -8.28
C LYS A 235 2.61 13.13 -7.93
N ILE A 236 3.72 12.94 -8.65
CA ILE A 236 4.71 11.89 -8.37
C ILE A 236 6.09 12.48 -8.55
N ILE A 237 6.78 12.70 -7.45
CA ILE A 237 8.19 13.06 -7.36
C ILE A 237 8.83 12.31 -6.19
N THR A 238 10.12 12.45 -6.00
CA THR A 238 10.85 11.88 -4.86
C THR A 238 10.35 12.50 -3.55
N ILE A 239 10.23 11.69 -2.51
CA ILE A 239 9.89 12.13 -1.15
C ILE A 239 10.93 13.17 -0.68
N GLY A 240 10.46 14.22 -0.04
CA GLY A 240 11.30 15.34 0.42
C GLY A 240 11.52 16.44 -0.64
N GLN A 241 11.01 16.25 -1.87
CA GLN A 241 11.06 17.27 -2.93
C GLN A 241 9.70 17.96 -3.17
N GLY A 242 8.65 17.46 -2.53
CA GLY A 242 7.32 18.04 -2.58
C GLY A 242 7.08 19.08 -1.50
N ASP A 243 5.84 19.54 -1.44
CA ASP A 243 5.35 20.48 -0.42
C ASP A 243 4.20 19.90 0.41
N LEU A 244 3.78 18.67 0.16
CA LEU A 244 2.61 18.06 0.79
C LEU A 244 2.93 16.83 1.65
N GLU A 245 3.87 16.00 1.24
CA GLU A 245 4.08 14.66 1.83
C GLU A 245 4.45 14.69 3.31
N HIS A 246 5.19 15.71 3.76
CA HIS A 246 5.50 15.87 5.19
C HIS A 246 4.21 15.96 6.02
N ASN A 247 3.32 16.91 5.67
CA ASN A 247 2.06 17.10 6.40
C ASN A 247 1.11 15.90 6.25
N MET A 248 1.14 15.22 5.10
CA MET A 248 0.33 14.02 4.88
C MET A 248 0.81 12.85 5.75
N ILE A 249 2.12 12.65 5.86
CA ILE A 249 2.70 11.64 6.75
C ILE A 249 2.44 12.03 8.21
N GLN A 250 2.66 13.29 8.59
CA GLN A 250 2.38 13.76 9.95
C GLN A 250 0.92 13.51 10.36
N THR A 251 -0.04 13.71 9.44
CA THR A 251 -1.45 13.38 9.70
C THR A 251 -1.65 11.88 10.05
N LEU A 252 -0.91 10.98 9.42
CA LEU A 252 -0.96 9.54 9.75
C LEU A 252 -0.38 9.28 11.14
N LEU A 253 0.73 9.90 11.49
CA LEU A 253 1.36 9.79 12.82
C LEU A 253 0.43 10.34 13.91
N ASP A 254 -0.14 11.51 13.71
CA ASP A 254 -1.10 12.14 14.63
C ASP A 254 -2.36 11.28 14.87
N LEU A 255 -2.76 10.51 13.86
CA LEU A 255 -3.85 9.54 13.94
C LEU A 255 -3.42 8.16 14.45
N ASN A 256 -2.16 8.03 14.89
CA ASN A 256 -1.59 6.78 15.43
C ASN A 256 -1.62 5.62 14.43
N TYR A 257 -1.30 5.88 13.16
CA TYR A 257 -1.14 4.82 12.16
C TYR A 257 0.00 3.88 12.54
N GLN A 258 -0.23 2.56 12.45
CA GLN A 258 0.73 1.53 12.87
C GLN A 258 1.08 0.55 11.74
N GLY A 259 0.52 0.75 10.55
CA GLY A 259 0.77 -0.12 9.40
C GLY A 259 2.08 0.21 8.68
N PRO A 260 2.48 -0.65 7.74
CA PRO A 260 3.67 -0.40 6.93
C PRO A 260 3.46 0.74 5.94
N PHE A 261 4.58 1.37 5.56
CA PHE A 261 4.60 2.32 4.46
C PHE A 261 5.11 1.68 3.17
N GLY A 262 4.39 1.89 2.07
CA GLY A 262 4.90 1.58 0.73
C GLY A 262 5.75 2.73 0.19
N LEU A 263 6.88 2.43 -0.43
CA LEU A 263 7.71 3.40 -1.14
C LEU A 263 7.50 3.26 -2.64
N LEU A 264 6.99 4.32 -3.28
CA LEU A 264 6.75 4.31 -4.72
C LEU A 264 8.08 4.36 -5.48
N GLY A 265 8.49 3.24 -6.08
CA GLY A 265 9.69 3.13 -6.91
C GLY A 265 9.49 3.62 -8.35
N HIS A 266 8.48 4.46 -8.60
CA HIS A 266 8.08 4.91 -9.91
C HIS A 266 8.10 6.44 -10.01
N VAL A 267 9.01 6.94 -10.84
CA VAL A 267 8.93 8.27 -11.47
C VAL A 267 9.05 8.02 -12.98
N LYS A 268 8.31 8.76 -13.80
CA LYS A 268 8.28 8.54 -15.26
C LYS A 268 9.68 8.47 -15.87
N GLY A 269 10.01 7.34 -16.48
CA GLY A 269 11.32 7.12 -17.10
C GLY A 269 12.48 6.94 -16.11
N GLY A 270 12.20 6.65 -14.85
CA GLY A 270 13.21 6.50 -13.80
C GLY A 270 13.65 5.06 -13.55
N ASP A 271 14.83 4.93 -12.95
CA ASP A 271 15.36 3.67 -12.43
C ASP A 271 14.86 3.46 -10.99
N PRO A 272 14.09 2.40 -10.71
CA PRO A 272 13.60 2.11 -9.36
C PRO A 272 14.68 2.06 -8.27
N GLU A 273 15.89 1.62 -8.60
CA GLU A 273 17.01 1.57 -7.65
C GLU A 273 17.39 2.97 -7.15
N ILE A 274 17.51 3.91 -8.09
CA ILE A 274 17.82 5.31 -7.78
C ILE A 274 16.65 5.97 -7.04
N ILE A 275 15.43 5.74 -7.52
CA ILE A 275 14.21 6.35 -6.94
C ILE A 275 13.99 5.86 -5.50
N LEU A 276 14.14 4.57 -5.24
CA LEU A 276 14.00 4.02 -3.89
C LEU A 276 15.05 4.58 -2.94
N GLN A 277 16.32 4.66 -3.38
CA GLN A 277 17.37 5.29 -2.57
C GLN A 277 17.05 6.75 -2.24
N GLN A 278 16.65 7.53 -3.25
CA GLN A 278 16.26 8.92 -3.04
C GLN A 278 15.05 9.07 -2.12
N ASN A 279 14.06 8.18 -2.19
CA ASN A 279 12.91 8.18 -1.30
C ASN A 279 13.29 7.83 0.15
N LEU A 280 14.21 6.89 0.35
CA LEU A 280 14.77 6.60 1.68
C LEU A 280 15.49 7.82 2.27
N ASP A 281 16.31 8.48 1.47
CA ASP A 281 17.05 9.67 1.91
C ASP A 281 16.08 10.84 2.20
N GLY A 282 15.04 10.99 1.36
CA GLY A 282 13.98 11.97 1.57
C GLY A 282 13.18 11.74 2.86
N LEU A 283 12.82 10.50 3.17
CA LEU A 283 12.15 10.16 4.45
C LEU A 283 13.02 10.49 5.65
N ARG A 284 14.30 10.11 5.63
CA ARG A 284 15.26 10.43 6.70
C ARG A 284 15.43 11.94 6.88
N HIS A 285 15.38 12.70 5.78
CA HIS A 285 15.47 14.16 5.83
C HIS A 285 14.20 14.79 6.45
N LEU A 286 13.02 14.29 6.10
CA LEU A 286 11.74 14.80 6.61
C LEU A 286 11.51 14.42 8.07
N PHE A 287 12.03 13.28 8.52
CA PHE A 287 11.83 12.71 9.85
C PHE A 287 13.17 12.24 10.43
N PRO A 288 14.08 13.17 10.77
CA PRO A 288 15.46 12.84 11.15
C PRO A 288 15.58 12.13 12.50
N ASP A 289 14.59 12.26 13.37
CA ASP A 289 14.55 11.65 14.70
C ASP A 289 13.89 10.27 14.73
N ASN A 290 13.56 9.73 13.54
CA ASN A 290 12.85 8.46 13.34
C ASN A 290 13.67 7.43 12.59
#